data_239a99f9fd089c9f76098e7336312bdc
#
_entry.id   239a99f9fd089c9f76098e7336312bdc
#
_cell.length_a   1.000
_cell.length_b   1.000
_cell.length_c   1.000
_cell.angle_alpha   90.00
_cell.angle_beta   90.00
_cell.angle_gamma   90.00
#
_symmetry.space_group_name_H-M   'P 1'
#
loop_
_entity.id
_entity.type
_entity.pdbx_description
1 polymer ?
#
loop_
_entity_poly.entity_id
_entity_poly.type
_entity_poly.pdbx_seq_one_letter_code
_entity_poly.pdbx_strand_id
1 'polypeptide(L)'
;MHTCLNVMDMDRSIAFYCDRLELKLTRRVEIKENNAEIAFVEDPDGNAIELTHWRDKKHLVEGDNFDHVAFGVKDLKGTIERLRSHGTTIAMEPFKLSGGAHQIAFIKDPDGNWLELIEE
;
A
#
# COMPACT_ATOMS: atom_id res chain seq x y z
N MET A 1 14.47 7.53 4.43
CA MET A 1 13.59 8.13 3.39
C MET A 1 12.31 7.31 3.32
N HIS A 2 11.14 7.89 3.07
CA HIS A 2 9.86 7.18 3.04
C HIS A 2 8.89 7.81 2.04
N THR A 3 7.87 7.06 1.65
CA THR A 3 6.67 7.55 0.97
C THR A 3 5.57 7.69 2.02
N CYS A 4 4.81 8.78 1.99
CA CYS A 4 3.71 9.01 2.93
C CYS A 4 2.35 8.87 2.24
N LEU A 5 1.45 8.09 2.83
CA LEU A 5 0.07 7.91 2.40
C LEU A 5 -0.90 8.33 3.51
N ASN A 6 -1.90 9.12 3.15
CA ASN A 6 -3.01 9.38 4.06
C ASN A 6 -3.94 8.18 4.11
N VAL A 7 -4.41 7.85 5.32
CA VAL A 7 -5.33 6.74 5.56
C VAL A 7 -6.51 7.19 6.43
N MET A 8 -7.66 6.58 6.27
CA MET A 8 -8.87 6.91 7.03
C MET A 8 -9.04 6.05 8.29
N ASP A 9 -8.38 4.90 8.34
CA ASP A 9 -8.42 3.97 9.48
C ASP A 9 -7.05 3.34 9.64
N MET A 10 -6.33 3.73 10.69
CA MET A 10 -4.95 3.29 10.92
C MET A 10 -4.86 1.78 11.13
N ASP A 11 -5.74 1.19 11.94
CA ASP A 11 -5.68 -0.25 12.23
C ASP A 11 -5.97 -1.09 10.97
N ARG A 12 -6.94 -0.69 10.17
CA ARG A 12 -7.27 -1.33 8.91
C ARG A 12 -6.10 -1.25 7.91
N SER A 13 -5.46 -0.09 7.82
CA SER A 13 -4.33 0.11 6.92
C SER A 13 -3.10 -0.66 7.37
N ILE A 14 -2.76 -0.64 8.66
CA ILE A 14 -1.65 -1.46 9.20
C ILE A 14 -1.91 -2.94 8.92
N ALA A 15 -3.11 -3.44 9.19
CA ALA A 15 -3.46 -4.84 8.90
C ALA A 15 -3.29 -5.17 7.42
N PHE A 16 -3.71 -4.29 6.52
CA PHE A 16 -3.53 -4.49 5.08
C PHE A 16 -2.05 -4.59 4.70
N TYR A 17 -1.24 -3.59 5.05
CA TYR A 17 0.16 -3.55 4.66
C TYR A 17 0.99 -4.65 5.33
N CYS A 18 0.70 -5.00 6.58
CA CYS A 18 1.42 -6.06 7.29
C CYS A 18 0.92 -7.47 6.92
N ASP A 19 -0.39 -7.71 6.90
CA ASP A 19 -0.92 -9.07 6.70
C ASP A 19 -1.06 -9.46 5.23
N ARG A 20 -1.25 -8.49 4.32
CA ARG A 20 -1.43 -8.75 2.89
C ARG A 20 -0.16 -8.56 2.08
N LEU A 21 0.63 -7.52 2.38
CA LEU A 21 1.87 -7.19 1.67
C LEU A 21 3.12 -7.60 2.45
N GLU A 22 2.96 -8.22 3.63
CA GLU A 22 4.04 -8.78 4.44
C GLU A 22 5.08 -7.75 4.91
N LEU A 23 4.67 -6.46 4.98
CA LEU A 23 5.50 -5.42 5.56
C LEU A 23 5.50 -5.52 7.09
N LYS A 24 6.50 -4.96 7.72
CA LYS A 24 6.65 -4.95 9.18
C LYS A 24 6.31 -3.58 9.75
N LEU A 25 5.38 -3.53 10.71
CA LEU A 25 5.17 -2.33 11.51
C LEU A 25 6.40 -2.07 12.38
N THR A 26 7.08 -0.94 12.17
CA THR A 26 8.29 -0.57 12.90
C THR A 26 8.08 0.57 13.87
N ARG A 27 7.07 1.41 13.63
CA ARG A 27 6.75 2.55 14.51
C ARG A 27 5.27 2.91 14.40
N ARG A 28 4.68 3.29 15.52
CA ARG A 28 3.35 3.89 15.60
C ARG A 28 3.34 4.95 16.69
N VAL A 29 2.87 6.17 16.39
CA VAL A 29 2.93 7.28 17.32
C VAL A 29 1.82 8.29 17.09
N GLU A 30 1.31 8.87 18.18
CA GLU A 30 0.38 10.00 18.16
C GLU A 30 1.13 11.32 17.98
N ILE A 31 0.66 12.17 17.11
CA ILE A 31 1.13 13.55 16.93
C ILE A 31 0.05 14.49 17.47
N LYS A 32 0.11 14.76 18.76
CA LYS A 32 -0.92 15.53 19.47
C LYS A 32 -1.09 16.95 18.94
N GLU A 33 0.00 17.58 18.52
CA GLU A 33 0.04 18.94 18.01
C GLU A 33 -0.83 19.12 16.75
N ASN A 34 -0.96 18.06 15.95
CA ASN A 34 -1.67 18.07 14.68
C ASN A 34 -2.96 17.21 14.70
N ASN A 35 -3.32 16.67 15.87
CA ASN A 35 -4.43 15.71 15.97
C ASN A 35 -4.35 14.59 14.93
N ALA A 36 -3.15 14.01 14.82
CA ALA A 36 -2.85 12.96 13.84
C ALA A 36 -2.20 11.74 14.51
N GLU A 37 -2.27 10.63 13.84
CA GLU A 37 -1.54 9.41 14.16
C GLU A 37 -0.70 9.01 12.95
N ILE A 38 0.53 8.57 13.17
CA ILE A 38 1.39 8.04 12.12
C ILE A 38 1.86 6.63 12.45
N ALA A 39 2.07 5.83 11.43
CA ALA A 39 2.71 4.52 11.53
C ALA A 39 3.68 4.32 10.37
N PHE A 40 4.77 3.61 10.63
CA PHE A 40 5.73 3.20 9.59
C PHE A 40 5.65 1.70 9.41
N VAL A 41 5.49 1.28 8.15
CA VAL A 41 5.59 -0.11 7.72
C VAL A 41 6.74 -0.23 6.74
N GLU A 42 7.57 -1.26 6.89
CA GLU A 42 8.84 -1.41 6.18
C GLU A 42 8.97 -2.79 5.57
N ASP A 43 9.64 -2.85 4.41
CA ASP A 43 10.09 -4.09 3.81
C ASP A 43 11.41 -4.57 4.43
N PRO A 44 11.88 -5.81 4.11
CA PRO A 44 13.16 -6.32 4.63
C PRO A 44 14.39 -5.49 4.23
N ASP A 45 14.31 -4.71 3.16
CA ASP A 45 15.40 -3.86 2.67
C ASP A 45 15.39 -2.46 3.28
N GLY A 46 14.41 -2.17 4.15
CA GLY A 46 14.27 -0.90 4.86
C GLY A 46 13.59 0.21 4.08
N ASN A 47 12.88 -0.13 2.99
CA ASN A 47 11.99 0.82 2.33
C ASN A 47 10.74 1.01 3.17
N ALA A 48 10.42 2.26 3.48
CA ALA A 48 9.36 2.60 4.41
C ALA A 48 8.19 3.31 3.74
N ILE A 49 6.99 2.95 4.18
CA ILE A 49 5.77 3.73 3.96
C ILE A 49 5.33 4.31 5.29
N GLU A 50 5.15 5.62 5.35
CA GLU A 50 4.48 6.30 6.44
C GLU A 50 2.98 6.34 6.15
N LEU A 51 2.18 5.81 7.07
CA LEU A 51 0.73 5.92 7.06
C LEU A 51 0.34 7.06 8.00
N THR A 52 -0.42 8.03 7.52
CA THR A 52 -0.85 9.19 8.32
C THR A 52 -2.38 9.26 8.37
N HIS A 53 -2.92 9.22 9.59
CA HIS A 53 -4.33 9.41 9.86
C HIS A 53 -4.57 10.76 10.53
N TRP A 54 -5.16 11.70 9.80
CA TRP A 54 -5.62 12.99 10.32
C TRP A 54 -7.02 12.81 10.90
N ARG A 55 -7.18 12.88 12.22
CA ARG A 55 -8.45 12.58 12.89
C ARG A 55 -9.60 13.50 12.49
N ASP A 56 -9.29 14.74 12.11
CA ASP A 56 -10.28 15.73 11.67
C ASP A 56 -10.70 15.55 10.19
N LYS A 57 -9.97 14.74 9.42
CA LYS A 57 -10.28 14.48 8.02
C LYS A 57 -11.37 13.40 7.92
N LYS A 58 -12.47 13.73 7.27
CA LYS A 58 -13.62 12.83 7.15
C LYS A 58 -13.65 12.00 5.86
N HIS A 59 -12.90 12.42 4.86
CA HIS A 59 -12.73 11.71 3.61
C HIS A 59 -11.41 12.11 2.97
N LEU A 60 -10.89 11.24 2.11
CA LEU A 60 -9.74 11.53 1.28
C LEU A 60 -10.22 12.00 -0.09
N VAL A 61 -9.54 13.00 -0.64
CA VAL A 61 -9.75 13.46 -2.01
C VAL A 61 -8.51 13.06 -2.80
N GLU A 62 -8.71 12.23 -3.81
CA GLU A 62 -7.65 11.86 -4.73
C GLU A 62 -7.35 13.03 -5.68
N GLY A 63 -6.07 13.35 -5.84
CA GLY A 63 -5.59 14.35 -6.79
C GLY A 63 -4.90 13.68 -7.98
N ASP A 64 -4.58 14.46 -9.00
CA ASP A 64 -3.95 13.97 -10.24
C ASP A 64 -2.43 13.83 -10.14
N ASN A 65 -1.81 14.24 -9.03
CA ASN A 65 -0.35 14.26 -8.89
C ASN A 65 0.26 12.93 -8.41
N PHE A 66 -0.53 12.11 -7.68
CA PHE A 66 -0.11 10.80 -7.21
C PHE A 66 -0.74 9.73 -8.09
N ASP A 67 0.06 8.77 -8.53
CA ASP A 67 -0.42 7.66 -9.34
C ASP A 67 -0.44 6.36 -8.53
N HIS A 68 0.73 5.79 -8.22
CA HIS A 68 0.82 4.54 -7.47
C HIS A 68 2.14 4.39 -6.69
N VAL A 69 2.18 3.41 -5.79
CA VAL A 69 3.40 2.88 -5.18
C VAL A 69 3.65 1.49 -5.76
N ALA A 70 4.90 1.18 -6.13
CA ALA A 70 5.26 -0.11 -6.68
C ALA A 70 5.96 -1.02 -5.65
N PHE A 71 5.67 -2.32 -5.71
CA PHE A 71 6.27 -3.37 -4.90
C PHE A 71 6.79 -4.49 -5.80
N GLY A 72 8.03 -4.94 -5.58
CA GLY A 72 8.56 -6.15 -6.19
C GLY A 72 7.98 -7.41 -5.53
N VAL A 73 7.59 -8.40 -6.32
CA VAL A 73 7.11 -9.70 -5.84
C VAL A 73 7.73 -10.84 -6.67
N LYS A 74 8.07 -11.95 -6.02
CA LYS A 74 8.71 -13.09 -6.70
C LYS A 74 7.74 -13.96 -7.49
N ASP A 75 6.48 -14.05 -7.06
CA ASP A 75 5.42 -14.85 -7.68
C ASP A 75 4.17 -13.98 -7.78
N LEU A 76 4.04 -13.27 -8.90
CA LEU A 76 2.94 -12.32 -9.09
C LEU A 76 1.58 -13.05 -9.13
N LYS A 77 1.50 -14.17 -9.83
CA LYS A 77 0.24 -14.92 -9.96
C LYS A 77 -0.23 -15.44 -8.59
N GLY A 78 0.64 -16.11 -7.86
CA GLY A 78 0.32 -16.62 -6.52
C GLY A 78 0.00 -15.50 -5.55
N THR A 79 0.70 -14.38 -5.62
CA THR A 79 0.42 -13.18 -4.82
C THR A 79 -0.98 -12.63 -5.10
N ILE A 80 -1.37 -12.49 -6.36
CA ILE A 80 -2.71 -12.00 -6.75
C ILE A 80 -3.79 -12.97 -6.28
N GLU A 81 -3.62 -14.28 -6.42
CA GLU A 81 -4.58 -15.28 -5.95
C GLU A 81 -4.76 -15.22 -4.43
N ARG A 82 -3.67 -15.10 -3.68
CA ARG A 82 -3.69 -14.95 -2.24
C ARG A 82 -4.40 -13.67 -1.80
N LEU A 83 -4.06 -12.54 -2.41
CA LEU A 83 -4.69 -11.25 -2.12
C LEU A 83 -6.20 -11.28 -2.42
N ARG A 84 -6.60 -11.85 -3.55
CA ARG A 84 -8.01 -12.04 -3.93
C ARG A 84 -8.76 -12.88 -2.90
N SER A 85 -8.18 -13.96 -2.44
CA SER A 85 -8.80 -14.84 -1.43
C SER A 85 -9.06 -14.14 -0.09
N HIS A 86 -8.32 -13.06 0.18
CA HIS A 86 -8.50 -12.22 1.37
C HIS A 86 -9.36 -10.97 1.12
N GLY A 87 -10.00 -10.86 -0.04
CA GLY A 87 -10.90 -9.78 -0.37
C GLY A 87 -10.23 -8.49 -0.85
N THR A 88 -8.93 -8.53 -1.19
CA THR A 88 -8.24 -7.38 -1.78
C THR A 88 -8.81 -7.07 -3.16
N THR A 89 -9.05 -5.79 -3.45
CA THR A 89 -9.49 -5.35 -4.78
C THR A 89 -8.34 -5.47 -5.78
N ILE A 90 -8.53 -6.30 -6.80
CA ILE A 90 -7.61 -6.39 -7.93
C ILE A 90 -8.09 -5.39 -8.97
N ALA A 91 -7.33 -4.32 -9.17
CA ALA A 91 -7.66 -3.24 -10.10
C ALA A 91 -7.32 -3.61 -11.54
N MET A 92 -6.19 -4.30 -11.75
CA MET A 92 -5.79 -4.85 -13.05
C MET A 92 -5.14 -6.21 -12.85
N GLU A 93 -5.62 -7.21 -13.60
CA GLU A 93 -5.06 -8.57 -13.60
C GLU A 93 -3.62 -8.57 -14.13
N PRO A 94 -2.81 -9.60 -13.81
CA PRO A 94 -1.44 -9.69 -14.33
C PRO A 94 -1.38 -9.57 -15.85
N PHE A 95 -0.55 -8.67 -16.32
CA PHE A 95 -0.30 -8.45 -17.75
C PHE A 95 1.15 -8.03 -17.99
N LYS A 96 1.56 -8.08 -19.24
CA LYS A 96 2.90 -7.65 -19.64
C LYS A 96 2.79 -6.39 -20.51
N LEU A 97 3.50 -5.34 -20.11
CA LEU A 97 3.61 -4.15 -20.93
C LEU A 97 4.35 -4.47 -22.24
N SER A 98 3.92 -3.87 -23.33
CA SER A 98 4.60 -3.99 -24.63
C SER A 98 6.05 -3.50 -24.50
N GLY A 99 7.00 -4.39 -24.80
CA GLY A 99 8.44 -4.11 -24.62
C GLY A 99 8.95 -4.24 -23.18
N GLY A 100 8.09 -4.52 -22.19
CA GLY A 100 8.49 -4.76 -20.82
C GLY A 100 9.10 -6.15 -20.62
N ALA A 101 10.02 -6.28 -19.65
CA ALA A 101 10.62 -7.56 -19.28
C ALA A 101 9.73 -8.35 -18.30
N HIS A 102 9.01 -7.66 -17.40
CA HIS A 102 8.28 -8.23 -16.29
C HIS A 102 6.77 -8.18 -16.46
N GLN A 103 6.07 -9.08 -15.79
CA GLN A 103 4.62 -8.96 -15.61
C GLN A 103 4.34 -8.00 -14.47
N ILE A 104 3.23 -7.27 -14.58
CA ILE A 104 2.74 -6.35 -13.57
C ILE A 104 1.25 -6.57 -13.31
N ALA A 105 0.79 -6.16 -12.15
CA ALA A 105 -0.62 -6.12 -11.78
C ALA A 105 -0.88 -4.91 -10.90
N PHE A 106 -2.13 -4.50 -10.77
CA PHE A 106 -2.51 -3.44 -9.85
C PHE A 106 -3.57 -3.92 -8.86
N ILE A 107 -3.39 -3.55 -7.62
CA ILE A 107 -4.35 -3.76 -6.53
C ILE A 107 -4.72 -2.41 -5.91
N LYS A 108 -5.71 -2.41 -5.04
CA LYS A 108 -6.04 -1.24 -4.22
C LYS A 108 -5.90 -1.54 -2.75
N ASP A 109 -5.35 -0.58 -2.01
CA ASP A 109 -5.37 -0.60 -0.55
C ASP A 109 -6.78 -0.26 -0.02
N PRO A 110 -7.02 -0.32 1.31
CA PRO A 110 -8.33 -0.01 1.90
C PRO A 110 -8.87 1.39 1.63
N ASP A 111 -8.01 2.35 1.32
CA ASP A 111 -8.39 3.73 1.00
C ASP A 111 -8.50 3.99 -0.51
N GLY A 112 -8.28 2.97 -1.34
CA GLY A 112 -8.39 3.05 -2.79
C GLY A 112 -7.11 3.49 -3.49
N ASN A 113 -5.98 3.62 -2.77
CA ASN A 113 -4.69 3.90 -3.40
C ASN A 113 -4.29 2.76 -4.33
N TRP A 114 -3.78 3.11 -5.51
CA TRP A 114 -3.26 2.14 -6.45
C TRP A 114 -1.89 1.66 -6.05
N LEU A 115 -1.70 0.35 -6.05
CA LEU A 115 -0.44 -0.31 -5.75
C LEU A 115 -0.08 -1.21 -6.92
N GLU A 116 1.08 -0.95 -7.54
CA GLU A 116 1.63 -1.78 -8.60
C GLU A 116 2.41 -2.95 -7.98
N LEU A 117 2.19 -4.15 -8.49
CA LEU A 117 2.99 -5.33 -8.16
C LEU A 117 3.80 -5.72 -9.40
N ILE A 118 5.11 -5.76 -9.25
CA ILE A 118 6.06 -6.06 -10.34
C ILE A 118 6.71 -7.42 -10.06
N GLU A 119 6.61 -8.36 -11.00
CA GLU A 119 7.30 -9.64 -10.88
C GLU A 119 8.81 -9.47 -11.08
N GLU A 120 9.60 -9.92 -10.11
CA GLU A 120 11.07 -9.86 -10.11
C GLU A 120 11.71 -11.23 -10.39
#